data_2e683363a98ecb909e351d456575c481
#
_entry.id   2e683363a98ecb909e351d456575c481
#
_cell.length_a   1.000
_cell.length_b   1.000
_cell.length_c   1.000
_cell.angle_alpha   90.00
_cell.angle_beta   90.00
_cell.angle_gamma   90.00
#
_symmetry.space_group_name_H-M   'P 1'
#
loop_
_entity.id
_entity.type
_entity.pdbx_description
1 polymer ?
#
loop_
_entity_poly.entity_id
_entity_poly.type
_entity_poly.pdbx_seq_one_letter_code
_entity_poly.pdbx_strand_id
1 'polypeptide(L)'
;VDGLVHVSELSWKHIDHPSEVVTVGDEVTVEVLDVDMERERVSLSLKATQEDPWQHFARTHQIGQIVPGKVTKLVPFGSFVRVEEGIEGLVHISELAERHVEIPEQVVQVNDDVMVKIIDIDLERRRISLSLKQANETTAATDVEEFDPTLYGMTATYDEQGNYIYPEGFDPDTGEWLEGYEEQRKTWEEQYAKAHARWEAHVKQQAEAKKAEVEAGEATSYSSGNAGGDDSEAGGSLASDEALQALREKLTGGGS
;
A
#
# COMPACT_ATOMS: atom_id res chain seq x y z
N VAL A 1 -16.85 3.64 44.87
CA VAL A 1 -17.51 4.40 43.78
C VAL A 1 -17.36 3.59 42.54
N ASP A 2 -18.47 3.27 41.88
CA ASP A 2 -18.48 2.49 40.68
C ASP A 2 -18.48 3.42 39.46
N GLY A 3 -17.56 3.18 38.53
CA GLY A 3 -17.50 3.89 37.25
C GLY A 3 -18.03 3.04 36.10
N LEU A 4 -18.60 3.69 35.09
CA LEU A 4 -19.03 3.04 33.85
C LEU A 4 -18.11 3.38 32.72
N VAL A 5 -17.58 2.35 32.05
CA VAL A 5 -16.91 2.46 30.75
C VAL A 5 -17.91 2.02 29.68
N HIS A 6 -18.32 2.93 28.81
CA HIS A 6 -19.19 2.59 27.69
C HIS A 6 -18.42 1.75 26.67
N VAL A 7 -19.09 0.88 25.91
CA VAL A 7 -18.45 -0.01 24.92
C VAL A 7 -17.61 0.77 23.92
N SER A 8 -18.06 1.97 23.49
CA SER A 8 -17.31 2.85 22.59
C SER A 8 -16.05 3.45 23.20
N GLU A 9 -15.90 3.41 24.53
CA GLU A 9 -14.77 3.93 25.29
C GLU A 9 -13.81 2.83 25.78
N LEU A 10 -14.07 1.57 25.42
CA LEU A 10 -13.20 0.44 25.75
C LEU A 10 -12.03 0.29 24.76
N SER A 11 -12.26 0.51 23.47
CA SER A 11 -11.24 0.31 22.45
C SER A 11 -11.45 1.25 21.25
N TRP A 12 -10.36 1.52 20.54
CA TRP A 12 -10.37 2.17 19.24
C TRP A 12 -10.87 1.25 18.12
N LYS A 13 -10.82 -0.08 18.32
CA LYS A 13 -11.38 -1.09 17.42
C LYS A 13 -12.88 -1.22 17.64
N HIS A 14 -13.62 -1.59 16.59
CA HIS A 14 -15.01 -1.99 16.74
C HIS A 14 -15.05 -3.32 17.51
N ILE A 15 -15.76 -3.33 18.63
CA ILE A 15 -15.96 -4.50 19.47
C ILE A 15 -17.48 -4.72 19.65
N ASP A 16 -17.90 -5.96 19.58
CA ASP A 16 -19.30 -6.33 19.76
C ASP A 16 -19.63 -6.54 21.24
N HIS A 17 -18.66 -7.05 22.01
CA HIS A 17 -18.87 -7.34 23.41
C HIS A 17 -17.67 -6.89 24.29
N PRO A 18 -17.91 -6.30 25.48
CA PRO A 18 -16.85 -5.85 26.39
C PRO A 18 -15.84 -6.93 26.78
N SER A 19 -16.26 -8.19 26.83
CA SER A 19 -15.38 -9.32 27.17
C SER A 19 -14.25 -9.60 26.15
N GLU A 20 -14.30 -8.95 24.99
CA GLU A 20 -13.20 -9.04 24.00
C GLU A 20 -11.98 -8.21 24.39
N VAL A 21 -12.19 -7.20 25.26
CA VAL A 21 -11.14 -6.26 25.68
C VAL A 21 -10.79 -6.44 27.15
N VAL A 22 -11.78 -6.66 28.01
CA VAL A 22 -11.60 -6.75 29.45
C VAL A 22 -12.36 -7.94 30.03
N THR A 23 -11.76 -8.58 31.05
CA THR A 23 -12.34 -9.72 31.76
C THR A 23 -12.67 -9.30 33.19
N VAL A 24 -13.70 -9.91 33.78
CA VAL A 24 -14.05 -9.63 35.19
C VAL A 24 -12.90 -10.00 36.10
N GLY A 25 -12.43 -9.03 36.89
CA GLY A 25 -11.30 -9.18 37.79
C GLY A 25 -9.96 -8.57 37.24
N ASP A 26 -9.96 -8.06 36.02
CA ASP A 26 -8.79 -7.39 35.47
C ASP A 26 -8.60 -6.00 36.08
N GLU A 27 -7.37 -5.64 36.39
CA GLU A 27 -6.99 -4.28 36.75
C GLU A 27 -6.74 -3.46 35.50
N VAL A 28 -7.50 -2.39 35.33
CA VAL A 28 -7.39 -1.51 34.15
C VAL A 28 -7.12 -0.08 34.57
N THR A 29 -6.29 0.61 33.82
CA THR A 29 -6.07 2.05 33.98
C THR A 29 -7.04 2.78 33.06
N VAL A 30 -7.84 3.67 33.63
CA VAL A 30 -8.88 4.41 32.91
C VAL A 30 -8.75 5.91 33.18
N GLU A 31 -9.17 6.71 32.20
CA GLU A 31 -9.29 8.16 32.36
C GLU A 31 -10.73 8.52 32.75
N VAL A 32 -10.86 9.47 33.65
CA VAL A 32 -12.18 9.98 34.09
C VAL A 32 -12.63 11.05 33.10
N LEU A 33 -13.73 10.78 32.40
CA LEU A 33 -14.32 11.71 31.43
C LEU A 33 -15.25 12.73 32.11
N ASP A 34 -16.14 12.24 32.99
CA ASP A 34 -17.13 13.06 33.64
C ASP A 34 -17.53 12.46 34.98
N VAL A 35 -17.88 13.32 35.93
CA VAL A 35 -18.34 12.95 37.27
C VAL A 35 -19.69 13.59 37.54
N ASP A 36 -20.74 12.79 37.50
CA ASP A 36 -22.08 13.20 37.85
C ASP A 36 -22.35 12.93 39.36
N MET A 37 -22.22 13.99 40.13
CA MET A 37 -22.40 13.93 41.60
C MET A 37 -23.87 13.74 42.01
N GLU A 38 -24.84 14.11 41.19
CA GLU A 38 -26.25 13.97 41.47
C GLU A 38 -26.72 12.53 41.29
N ARG A 39 -26.14 11.84 40.30
CA ARG A 39 -26.47 10.45 39.99
C ARG A 39 -25.45 9.45 40.52
N GLU A 40 -24.43 9.93 41.23
CA GLU A 40 -23.32 9.13 41.76
C GLU A 40 -22.66 8.24 40.67
N ARG A 41 -22.49 8.79 39.45
CA ARG A 41 -21.90 8.09 38.29
C ARG A 41 -20.63 8.74 37.85
N VAL A 42 -19.65 7.91 37.54
CA VAL A 42 -18.38 8.31 36.93
C VAL A 42 -18.29 7.68 35.55
N SER A 43 -18.15 8.52 34.53
CA SER A 43 -17.89 8.08 33.17
C SER A 43 -16.39 7.93 32.97
N LEU A 44 -15.99 6.75 32.53
CA LEU A 44 -14.58 6.37 32.36
C LEU A 44 -14.29 5.98 30.92
N SER A 45 -13.05 6.20 30.47
CA SER A 45 -12.54 5.76 29.18
C SER A 45 -11.24 4.97 29.36
N LEU A 46 -11.22 3.75 28.86
CA LEU A 46 -10.01 2.95 28.72
C LEU A 46 -9.25 3.38 27.46
N LYS A 47 -9.98 3.70 26.40
CA LYS A 47 -9.46 4.17 25.11
C LYS A 47 -8.61 5.43 25.24
N ALA A 48 -8.99 6.37 26.13
CA ALA A 48 -8.25 7.62 26.34
C ALA A 48 -6.84 7.40 26.92
N THR A 49 -6.60 6.29 27.60
CA THR A 49 -5.28 5.92 28.12
C THR A 49 -4.39 5.25 27.07
N GLN A 50 -4.96 4.83 25.94
CA GLN A 50 -4.25 4.21 24.83
C GLN A 50 -3.94 5.27 23.77
N GLU A 51 -2.82 5.12 23.10
CA GLU A 51 -2.49 5.97 21.96
C GLU A 51 -3.51 5.75 20.82
N ASP A 52 -3.98 6.86 20.22
CA ASP A 52 -4.89 6.79 19.07
C ASP A 52 -4.13 6.14 17.89
N PRO A 53 -4.59 5.00 17.37
CA PRO A 53 -3.94 4.31 16.25
C PRO A 53 -3.76 5.21 15.02
N TRP A 54 -4.68 6.15 14.81
CA TRP A 54 -4.60 7.09 13.68
C TRP A 54 -3.48 8.11 13.84
N GLN A 55 -3.26 8.61 15.05
CA GLN A 55 -2.12 9.50 15.34
C GLN A 55 -0.81 8.73 15.28
N HIS A 56 -0.78 7.51 15.78
CA HIS A 56 0.38 6.63 15.67
C HIS A 56 0.73 6.38 14.20
N PHE A 57 -0.26 6.00 13.39
CA PHE A 57 -0.08 5.78 11.96
C PHE A 57 0.44 7.02 11.23
N ALA A 58 -0.13 8.20 11.50
CA ALA A 58 0.31 9.44 10.87
C ALA A 58 1.74 9.88 11.25
N ARG A 59 2.22 9.45 12.44
CA ARG A 59 3.61 9.70 12.86
C ARG A 59 4.59 8.71 12.25
N THR A 60 4.18 7.46 12.07
CA THR A 60 5.04 6.38 11.57
C THR A 60 5.05 6.27 10.05
N HIS A 61 4.03 6.81 9.38
CA HIS A 61 3.89 6.74 7.93
C HIS A 61 3.81 8.13 7.32
N GLN A 62 4.41 8.28 6.15
CA GLN A 62 4.43 9.53 5.41
C GLN A 62 3.63 9.43 4.12
N ILE A 63 3.13 10.58 3.65
CA ILE A 63 2.51 10.68 2.32
C ILE A 63 3.56 10.34 1.27
N GLY A 64 3.20 9.50 0.30
CA GLY A 64 4.10 8.99 -0.73
C GLY A 64 4.74 7.65 -0.41
N GLN A 65 4.65 7.17 0.82
CA GLN A 65 5.18 5.88 1.25
C GLN A 65 4.35 4.72 0.69
N ILE A 66 5.03 3.62 0.34
CA ILE A 66 4.41 2.38 -0.10
C ILE A 66 4.28 1.44 1.08
N VAL A 67 3.06 0.98 1.35
CA VAL A 67 2.73 0.12 2.48
C VAL A 67 1.97 -1.12 2.02
N PRO A 68 2.17 -2.26 2.68
CA PRO A 68 1.36 -3.44 2.44
C PRO A 68 -0.05 -3.21 3.00
N GLY A 69 -1.06 -3.66 2.28
CA GLY A 69 -2.43 -3.62 2.72
C GLY A 69 -3.19 -4.84 2.27
N LYS A 70 -4.31 -5.10 2.90
CA LYS A 70 -5.21 -6.19 2.56
C LYS A 70 -6.58 -5.66 2.16
N VAL A 71 -7.07 -6.08 1.01
CA VAL A 71 -8.40 -5.69 0.51
C VAL A 71 -9.47 -6.30 1.41
N THR A 72 -10.25 -5.46 2.09
CA THR A 72 -11.31 -5.89 3.00
C THR A 72 -12.68 -5.90 2.33
N LYS A 73 -12.93 -4.92 1.46
CA LYS A 73 -14.24 -4.74 0.83
C LYS A 73 -14.10 -4.08 -0.53
N LEU A 74 -14.94 -4.50 -1.47
CA LEU A 74 -15.09 -3.86 -2.77
C LEU A 74 -16.42 -3.09 -2.83
N VAL A 75 -16.38 -1.91 -3.40
CA VAL A 75 -17.54 -1.02 -3.60
C VAL A 75 -17.49 -0.45 -5.01
N PRO A 76 -18.61 -0.01 -5.60
CA PRO A 76 -18.64 0.43 -6.99
C PRO A 76 -17.68 1.57 -7.34
N PHE A 77 -17.30 2.37 -6.37
CA PHE A 77 -16.39 3.52 -6.54
C PHE A 77 -14.95 3.24 -6.11
N GLY A 78 -14.61 2.01 -5.70
CA GLY A 78 -13.25 1.65 -5.32
C GLY A 78 -13.15 0.43 -4.41
N SER A 79 -12.03 0.29 -3.74
CA SER A 79 -11.77 -0.78 -2.77
C SER A 79 -11.31 -0.23 -1.42
N PHE A 80 -11.74 -0.87 -0.34
CA PHE A 80 -11.21 -0.62 0.99
C PHE A 80 -10.03 -1.55 1.24
N VAL A 81 -8.92 -0.97 1.68
CA VAL A 81 -7.69 -1.68 1.96
C VAL A 81 -7.28 -1.39 3.40
N ARG A 82 -7.15 -2.43 4.19
CA ARG A 82 -6.64 -2.34 5.56
C ARG A 82 -5.12 -2.34 5.52
N VAL A 83 -4.51 -1.26 5.96
CA VAL A 83 -3.06 -1.07 6.01
C VAL A 83 -2.48 -1.42 7.37
N GLU A 84 -3.28 -1.24 8.44
CA GLU A 84 -2.93 -1.61 9.79
C GLU A 84 -4.17 -2.04 10.58
N GLU A 85 -4.01 -2.64 11.74
CA GLU A 85 -5.15 -3.02 12.58
C GLU A 85 -5.98 -1.81 13.02
N GLY A 86 -7.24 -1.77 12.58
CA GLY A 86 -8.16 -0.67 12.85
C GLY A 86 -8.02 0.52 11.90
N ILE A 87 -7.14 0.45 10.90
CA ILE A 87 -6.91 1.50 9.91
C ILE A 87 -7.20 1.00 8.51
N GLU A 88 -8.25 1.52 7.92
CA GLU A 88 -8.65 1.22 6.54
C GLU A 88 -8.57 2.47 5.68
N GLY A 89 -7.97 2.33 4.50
CA GLY A 89 -7.93 3.36 3.47
C GLY A 89 -8.82 3.01 2.28
N LEU A 90 -9.16 4.02 1.51
CA LEU A 90 -9.91 3.89 0.26
C LEU A 90 -8.96 4.03 -0.92
N VAL A 91 -8.98 3.06 -1.80
CA VAL A 91 -8.43 3.17 -3.16
C VAL A 91 -9.60 3.47 -4.10
N HIS A 92 -9.66 4.69 -4.63
CA HIS A 92 -10.67 5.07 -5.59
C HIS A 92 -10.50 4.26 -6.89
N ILE A 93 -11.60 4.03 -7.62
CA ILE A 93 -11.57 3.22 -8.85
C ILE A 93 -10.57 3.73 -9.90
N SER A 94 -10.39 5.05 -9.98
CA SER A 94 -9.39 5.67 -10.87
C SER A 94 -7.93 5.45 -10.44
N GLU A 95 -7.72 5.03 -9.20
CA GLU A 95 -6.42 4.78 -8.58
C GLU A 95 -6.10 3.27 -8.46
N LEU A 96 -6.95 2.40 -9.03
CA LEU A 96 -6.74 0.96 -9.04
C LEU A 96 -5.80 0.51 -10.14
N ALA A 97 -5.93 1.06 -11.36
CA ALA A 97 -5.09 0.75 -12.50
C ALA A 97 -4.99 1.94 -13.46
N GLU A 98 -3.99 1.92 -14.36
CA GLU A 98 -3.83 2.92 -15.41
C GLU A 98 -4.94 2.84 -16.46
N ARG A 99 -5.39 1.62 -16.76
CA ARG A 99 -6.52 1.37 -17.66
C ARG A 99 -7.85 1.76 -17.02
N HIS A 100 -8.83 2.06 -17.86
CA HIS A 100 -10.19 2.28 -17.39
C HIS A 100 -10.75 1.02 -16.73
N VAL A 101 -11.19 1.14 -15.48
CA VAL A 101 -11.76 0.05 -14.67
C VAL A 101 -13.22 0.38 -14.40
N GLU A 102 -14.13 -0.47 -14.80
CA GLU A 102 -15.57 -0.30 -14.56
C GLU A 102 -15.98 -0.82 -13.19
N ILE A 103 -15.39 -1.92 -12.76
CA ILE A 103 -15.63 -2.55 -11.46
C ILE A 103 -14.30 -2.94 -10.80
N PRO A 104 -14.12 -2.69 -9.51
CA PRO A 104 -12.87 -2.98 -8.79
C PRO A 104 -12.43 -4.44 -8.84
N GLU A 105 -13.38 -5.38 -8.97
CA GLU A 105 -13.14 -6.83 -9.06
C GLU A 105 -12.31 -7.24 -10.28
N GLN A 106 -12.18 -6.36 -11.29
CA GLN A 106 -11.33 -6.60 -12.45
C GLN A 106 -9.84 -6.46 -12.16
N VAL A 107 -9.49 -5.81 -11.05
CA VAL A 107 -8.10 -5.51 -10.66
C VAL A 107 -7.73 -6.21 -9.38
N VAL A 108 -8.60 -6.18 -8.37
CA VAL A 108 -8.34 -6.72 -7.04
C VAL A 108 -9.53 -7.52 -6.52
N GLN A 109 -9.26 -8.49 -5.66
CA GLN A 109 -10.29 -9.30 -5.01
C GLN A 109 -10.26 -9.08 -3.49
N VAL A 110 -11.36 -9.43 -2.82
CA VAL A 110 -11.43 -9.41 -1.35
C VAL A 110 -10.43 -10.42 -0.77
N ASN A 111 -9.67 -9.98 0.21
CA ASN A 111 -8.56 -10.66 0.87
C ASN A 111 -7.23 -10.68 0.08
N ASP A 112 -7.13 -10.00 -1.06
CA ASP A 112 -5.84 -9.83 -1.72
C ASP A 112 -4.89 -8.98 -0.89
N ASP A 113 -3.64 -9.40 -0.83
CA ASP A 113 -2.55 -8.63 -0.27
C ASP A 113 -1.96 -7.75 -1.38
N VAL A 114 -2.02 -6.43 -1.19
CA VAL A 114 -1.61 -5.43 -2.19
C VAL A 114 -0.66 -4.41 -1.60
N MET A 115 0.29 -3.94 -2.40
CA MET A 115 1.13 -2.80 -2.05
C MET A 115 0.48 -1.52 -2.57
N VAL A 116 0.24 -0.57 -1.67
CA VAL A 116 -0.44 0.69 -1.99
C VAL A 116 0.37 1.88 -1.53
N LYS A 117 0.30 2.98 -2.29
CA LYS A 117 0.94 4.25 -1.95
C LYS A 117 -0.04 5.13 -1.19
N ILE A 118 0.44 5.75 -0.12
CA ILE A 118 -0.33 6.71 0.66
C ILE A 118 -0.36 8.04 -0.09
N ILE A 119 -1.55 8.50 -0.47
CA ILE A 119 -1.76 9.79 -1.14
C ILE A 119 -2.03 10.87 -0.12
N ASP A 120 -2.93 10.60 0.83
CA ASP A 120 -3.39 11.57 1.82
C ASP A 120 -3.84 10.88 3.11
N ILE A 121 -3.66 11.56 4.25
CA ILE A 121 -4.06 11.09 5.57
C ILE A 121 -4.92 12.17 6.25
N ASP A 122 -6.22 11.91 6.37
CA ASP A 122 -7.17 12.79 7.06
C ASP A 122 -7.48 12.23 8.45
N LEU A 123 -6.84 12.80 9.46
CA LEU A 123 -7.02 12.40 10.86
C LEU A 123 -8.37 12.80 11.43
N GLU A 124 -8.95 13.92 10.98
CA GLU A 124 -10.24 14.40 11.49
C GLU A 124 -11.38 13.49 11.05
N ARG A 125 -11.34 13.06 9.79
CA ARG A 125 -12.34 12.16 9.21
C ARG A 125 -11.99 10.69 9.34
N ARG A 126 -10.81 10.38 9.86
CA ARG A 126 -10.26 9.02 9.96
C ARG A 126 -10.31 8.30 8.62
N ARG A 127 -9.73 8.93 7.60
CA ARG A 127 -9.67 8.42 6.23
C ARG A 127 -8.26 8.50 5.69
N ILE A 128 -7.89 7.48 4.95
CA ILE A 128 -6.64 7.45 4.21
C ILE A 128 -7.00 7.22 2.74
N SER A 129 -6.45 8.07 1.88
CA SER A 129 -6.52 7.89 0.44
C SER A 129 -5.29 7.12 -0.02
N LEU A 130 -5.53 6.04 -0.73
CA LEU A 130 -4.51 5.12 -1.20
C LEU A 130 -4.57 5.00 -2.73
N SER A 131 -3.43 4.70 -3.36
CA SER A 131 -3.33 4.43 -4.78
C SER A 131 -2.55 3.14 -5.04
N LEU A 132 -3.14 2.24 -5.77
CA LEU A 132 -2.47 1.08 -6.34
C LEU A 132 -1.73 1.46 -7.64
N LYS A 133 -2.35 2.32 -8.45
CA LYS A 133 -1.80 2.86 -9.69
C LYS A 133 -0.48 3.58 -9.45
N GLN A 134 -0.46 4.59 -8.57
CA GLN A 134 0.76 5.35 -8.27
C GLN A 134 1.84 4.52 -7.56
N ALA A 135 1.46 3.48 -6.80
CA ALA A 135 2.42 2.52 -6.30
C ALA A 135 3.15 1.81 -7.45
N ASN A 136 2.41 1.37 -8.45
CA ASN A 136 2.98 0.70 -9.63
C ASN A 136 3.75 1.66 -10.56
N GLU A 137 3.31 2.93 -10.70
CA GLU A 137 3.98 3.95 -11.52
C GLU A 137 5.32 4.41 -10.94
N THR A 138 5.46 4.48 -9.62
CA THR A 138 6.66 5.01 -8.95
C THR A 138 7.92 4.24 -9.34
N THR A 139 7.78 2.97 -9.71
CA THR A 139 8.90 2.12 -10.15
C THR A 139 9.11 2.14 -11.68
N ALA A 140 8.16 2.68 -12.45
CA ALA A 140 8.31 2.79 -13.91
C ALA A 140 9.09 4.05 -14.32
N ALA A 141 9.18 5.06 -13.47
CA ALA A 141 9.84 6.34 -13.72
C ALA A 141 11.31 6.39 -13.28
N THR A 142 11.73 5.51 -12.39
CA THR A 142 13.12 5.33 -12.00
C THR A 142 13.54 3.93 -12.43
N ASP A 143 14.66 3.82 -13.17
CA ASP A 143 15.27 2.54 -13.51
C ASP A 143 15.29 1.64 -12.26
N VAL A 144 14.57 0.50 -12.34
CA VAL A 144 14.12 -0.36 -11.24
C VAL A 144 15.24 -1.06 -10.46
N GLU A 145 16.50 -0.63 -10.61
CA GLU A 145 17.64 -1.30 -10.00
C GLU A 145 18.04 -0.73 -8.62
N GLU A 146 17.49 0.40 -8.19
CA GLU A 146 17.90 1.00 -6.92
C GLU A 146 16.77 0.93 -5.87
N PHE A 147 16.98 0.04 -4.89
CA PHE A 147 16.12 -0.08 -3.73
C PHE A 147 16.24 1.18 -2.84
N ASP A 148 15.17 1.95 -2.71
CA ASP A 148 15.08 3.06 -1.77
C ASP A 148 14.34 2.62 -0.50
N PRO A 149 15.04 2.38 0.61
CA PRO A 149 14.43 1.91 1.85
C PRO A 149 13.38 2.86 2.43
N THR A 150 13.47 4.15 2.10
CA THR A 150 12.59 5.20 2.65
C THR A 150 11.16 5.08 2.14
N LEU A 151 10.99 4.68 0.89
CA LEU A 151 9.69 4.46 0.29
C LEU A 151 8.95 3.28 0.94
N TYR A 152 9.69 2.36 1.57
CA TYR A 152 9.15 1.13 2.17
C TYR A 152 9.11 1.15 3.70
N GLY A 153 9.17 2.34 4.30
CA GLY A 153 8.93 2.53 5.73
C GLY A 153 10.18 2.51 6.61
N MET A 154 11.36 2.62 6.02
CA MET A 154 12.56 2.90 6.78
C MET A 154 12.67 4.39 7.04
N THR A 155 12.87 4.80 8.29
CA THR A 155 13.10 6.20 8.63
C THR A 155 14.48 6.61 8.13
N ALA A 156 14.51 7.49 7.14
CA ALA A 156 15.74 8.11 6.69
C ALA A 156 15.78 9.56 7.19
N THR A 157 16.89 9.94 7.73
CA THR A 157 17.18 11.33 8.09
C THR A 157 18.08 11.91 7.02
N TYR A 158 17.71 13.06 6.48
CA TYR A 158 18.51 13.80 5.50
C TYR A 158 18.99 15.10 6.11
N ASP A 159 20.16 15.54 5.73
CA ASP A 159 20.68 16.86 6.09
C ASP A 159 20.00 17.98 5.27
N GLU A 160 20.30 19.24 5.60
CA GLU A 160 19.77 20.42 4.89
C GLU A 160 20.19 20.46 3.40
N GLN A 161 21.17 19.65 3.01
CA GLN A 161 21.69 19.55 1.64
C GLN A 161 21.11 18.34 0.88
N GLY A 162 20.28 17.52 1.56
CA GLY A 162 19.63 16.34 0.96
C GLY A 162 20.49 15.07 0.96
N ASN A 163 21.59 15.03 1.72
CA ASN A 163 22.39 13.82 1.87
C ASN A 163 21.82 12.94 2.98
N TYR A 164 21.86 11.63 2.77
CA TYR A 164 21.42 10.65 3.75
C TYR A 164 22.33 10.69 4.99
N ILE A 165 21.72 10.88 6.16
CA ILE A 165 22.41 10.79 7.44
C ILE A 165 22.38 9.34 7.90
N TYR A 166 23.56 8.73 7.92
CA TYR A 166 23.70 7.37 8.41
C TYR A 166 23.43 7.28 9.91
N PRO A 167 22.96 6.11 10.40
CA PRO A 167 22.78 5.90 11.84
C PRO A 167 24.07 6.13 12.64
N GLU A 168 23.92 6.56 13.89
CA GLU A 168 25.07 6.67 14.78
C GLU A 168 25.80 5.34 14.91
N GLY A 169 27.11 5.37 14.73
CA GLY A 169 27.94 4.17 14.78
C GLY A 169 28.14 3.44 13.45
N PHE A 170 27.59 3.94 12.35
CA PHE A 170 27.87 3.43 11.02
C PHE A 170 28.89 4.31 10.30
N ASP A 171 29.96 3.72 9.80
CA ASP A 171 30.97 4.40 8.99
C ASP A 171 30.66 4.24 7.49
N PRO A 172 30.26 5.32 6.80
CA PRO A 172 29.90 5.26 5.39
C PRO A 172 31.08 4.99 4.45
N ASP A 173 32.32 5.29 4.89
CA ASP A 173 33.52 5.11 4.07
C ASP A 173 34.01 3.66 4.05
N THR A 174 33.88 2.96 5.18
CA THR A 174 34.27 1.55 5.32
C THR A 174 33.09 0.59 5.15
N GLY A 175 31.85 1.07 5.33
CA GLY A 175 30.63 0.26 5.33
C GLY A 175 30.50 -0.62 6.58
N GLU A 176 31.24 -0.35 7.63
CA GLU A 176 31.27 -1.13 8.87
C GLU A 176 30.65 -0.39 10.04
N TRP A 177 30.13 -1.17 10.99
CA TRP A 177 29.63 -0.62 12.26
C TRP A 177 30.75 -0.54 13.29
N LEU A 178 30.81 0.56 14.02
CA LEU A 178 31.75 0.76 15.11
C LEU A 178 31.41 -0.12 16.31
N GLU A 179 32.42 -0.49 17.07
CA GLU A 179 32.24 -1.28 18.31
C GLU A 179 31.39 -0.49 19.34
N GLY A 180 30.42 -1.17 19.96
CA GLY A 180 29.53 -0.59 20.96
C GLY A 180 28.15 -0.17 20.42
N TYR A 181 27.88 -0.29 19.12
CA TYR A 181 26.60 0.05 18.48
C TYR A 181 25.81 -1.18 17.99
N GLU A 182 25.97 -2.32 18.68
CA GLU A 182 25.36 -3.59 18.28
C GLU A 182 23.82 -3.57 18.31
N GLU A 183 23.21 -2.82 19.25
CA GLU A 183 21.75 -2.67 19.34
C GLU A 183 21.19 -1.82 18.19
N GLN A 184 21.86 -0.71 17.87
CA GLN A 184 21.51 0.16 16.75
C GLN A 184 21.63 -0.58 15.42
N ARG A 185 22.71 -1.33 15.25
CA ARG A 185 22.93 -2.22 14.10
C ARG A 185 21.79 -3.21 13.93
N LYS A 186 21.42 -3.91 15.00
CA LYS A 186 20.35 -4.91 14.95
C LYS A 186 19.01 -4.27 14.60
N THR A 187 18.68 -3.13 15.18
CA THR A 187 17.45 -2.38 14.88
C THR A 187 17.42 -1.93 13.42
N TRP A 188 18.55 -1.45 12.92
CA TRP A 188 18.68 -1.03 11.53
C TRP A 188 18.57 -2.22 10.56
N GLU A 189 19.24 -3.33 10.84
CA GLU A 189 19.16 -4.56 10.05
C GLU A 189 17.73 -5.10 9.99
N GLU A 190 16.98 -5.05 11.10
CA GLU A 190 15.57 -5.47 11.14
C GLU A 190 14.67 -4.54 10.30
N GLN A 191 14.89 -3.24 10.38
CA GLN A 191 14.14 -2.25 9.57
C GLN A 191 14.46 -2.40 8.09
N TYR A 192 15.72 -2.56 7.74
CA TYR A 192 16.18 -2.78 6.38
C TYR A 192 15.61 -4.07 5.79
N ALA A 193 15.64 -5.17 6.53
CA ALA A 193 15.07 -6.44 6.10
C ALA A 193 13.55 -6.35 5.85
N LYS A 194 12.82 -5.62 6.70
CA LYS A 194 11.38 -5.36 6.51
C LYS A 194 11.11 -4.51 5.28
N ALA A 195 11.89 -3.45 5.07
CA ALA A 195 11.77 -2.58 3.91
C ALA A 195 12.08 -3.35 2.61
N HIS A 196 13.13 -4.16 2.63
CA HIS A 196 13.53 -5.00 1.49
C HIS A 196 12.47 -6.04 1.12
N ALA A 197 11.89 -6.71 2.12
CA ALA A 197 10.80 -7.66 1.90
C ALA A 197 9.55 -7.00 1.28
N ARG A 198 9.24 -5.77 1.69
CA ARG A 198 8.15 -4.97 1.09
C ARG A 198 8.47 -4.59 -0.36
N TRP A 199 9.71 -4.22 -0.64
CA TRP A 199 10.17 -3.92 -1.99
C TRP A 199 10.07 -5.16 -2.91
N GLU A 200 10.52 -6.33 -2.47
CA GLU A 200 10.40 -7.58 -3.23
C GLU A 200 8.94 -7.93 -3.53
N ALA A 201 8.05 -7.79 -2.54
CA ALA A 201 6.61 -8.01 -2.73
C ALA A 201 6.02 -7.04 -3.74
N HIS A 202 6.45 -5.77 -3.71
CA HIS A 202 6.01 -4.74 -4.64
C HIS A 202 6.49 -5.00 -6.06
N VAL A 203 7.77 -5.36 -6.26
CA VAL A 203 8.32 -5.74 -7.57
C VAL A 203 7.55 -6.91 -8.18
N LYS A 204 7.23 -7.91 -7.36
CA LYS A 204 6.41 -9.04 -7.80
C LYS A 204 5.01 -8.60 -8.24
N GLN A 205 4.34 -7.78 -7.44
CA GLN A 205 3.02 -7.23 -7.77
C GLN A 205 3.03 -6.46 -9.10
N GLN A 206 4.06 -5.65 -9.32
CA GLN A 206 4.19 -4.90 -10.58
C GLN A 206 4.41 -5.80 -11.79
N ALA A 207 5.21 -6.85 -11.64
CA ALA A 207 5.42 -7.82 -12.71
C ALA A 207 4.10 -8.54 -13.07
N GLU A 208 3.29 -8.88 -12.07
CA GLU A 208 1.97 -9.47 -12.26
C GLU A 208 0.98 -8.48 -12.91
N ALA A 209 0.97 -7.22 -12.46
CA ALA A 209 0.12 -6.17 -13.04
C ALA A 209 0.47 -5.91 -14.52
N LYS A 210 1.75 -5.76 -14.86
CA LYS A 210 2.20 -5.59 -16.24
C LYS A 210 1.81 -6.78 -17.13
N LYS A 211 1.92 -8.00 -16.60
CA LYS A 211 1.51 -9.22 -17.32
C LYS A 211 -0.01 -9.21 -17.58
N ALA A 212 -0.81 -8.87 -16.59
CA ALA A 212 -2.26 -8.79 -16.73
C ALA A 212 -2.70 -7.69 -17.72
N GLU A 213 -1.97 -6.58 -17.80
CA GLU A 213 -2.23 -5.52 -18.80
C GLU A 213 -1.92 -5.97 -20.22
N VAL A 214 -0.81 -6.66 -20.42
CA VAL A 214 -0.46 -7.23 -21.73
C VAL A 214 -1.52 -8.25 -22.19
N GLU A 215 -1.90 -9.17 -21.32
CA GLU A 215 -2.94 -10.17 -21.63
C GLU A 215 -4.31 -9.52 -21.92
N ALA A 216 -4.69 -8.47 -21.18
CA ALA A 216 -5.93 -7.72 -21.41
C ALA A 216 -5.87 -6.92 -22.72
N GLY A 217 -4.71 -6.35 -23.07
CA GLY A 217 -4.48 -5.65 -24.32
C GLY A 217 -4.57 -6.57 -25.56
N GLU A 218 -4.04 -7.78 -25.47
CA GLU A 218 -4.15 -8.79 -26.51
C GLU A 218 -5.60 -9.27 -26.68
N ALA A 219 -6.35 -9.49 -25.59
CA ALA A 219 -7.76 -9.92 -25.62
C ALA A 219 -8.66 -8.88 -26.30
N THR A 220 -8.41 -7.59 -26.12
CA THR A 220 -9.18 -6.53 -26.79
C THR A 220 -8.86 -6.41 -28.27
N SER A 221 -7.65 -6.78 -28.70
CA SER A 221 -7.24 -6.78 -30.10
C SER A 221 -7.94 -7.86 -30.93
N TYR A 222 -8.31 -8.98 -30.32
CA TYR A 222 -9.01 -10.08 -31.02
C TYR A 222 -10.54 -9.91 -31.08
N SER A 223 -11.15 -9.06 -30.26
CA SER A 223 -12.61 -8.86 -30.19
C SER A 223 -13.14 -7.85 -31.21
N SER A 224 -12.30 -7.15 -31.95
CA SER A 224 -12.72 -6.17 -32.96
C SER A 224 -12.92 -6.73 -34.38
N GLY A 225 -12.85 -8.03 -34.55
CA GLY A 225 -12.89 -8.67 -35.87
C GLY A 225 -13.94 -9.74 -36.03
N ASN A 226 -15.23 -9.51 -35.76
CA ASN A 226 -16.29 -10.23 -36.43
C ASN A 226 -17.70 -9.73 -36.09
N ALA A 227 -18.22 -8.81 -36.87
CA ALA A 227 -19.68 -8.67 -37.07
C ALA A 227 -19.95 -7.94 -38.39
N GLY A 228 -20.39 -8.71 -39.38
CA GLY A 228 -21.36 -8.19 -40.36
C GLY A 228 -20.85 -7.77 -41.72
N GLY A 229 -20.84 -8.65 -42.63
CA GLY A 229 -21.49 -8.68 -43.94
C GLY A 229 -21.39 -7.50 -44.89
N ASP A 230 -20.87 -7.88 -46.06
CA ASP A 230 -21.29 -7.48 -47.40
C ASP A 230 -20.61 -6.25 -48.08
N ASP A 231 -20.00 -6.62 -49.22
CA ASP A 231 -19.67 -5.88 -50.44
C ASP A 231 -19.05 -4.47 -50.38
N SER A 232 -17.81 -4.42 -50.75
CA SER A 232 -17.26 -3.82 -51.99
C SER A 232 -15.78 -3.43 -51.88
N GLU A 233 -15.04 -3.95 -52.81
CA GLU A 233 -13.74 -3.57 -53.39
C GLU A 233 -12.95 -2.36 -52.83
N ALA A 234 -11.68 -2.66 -52.71
CA ALA A 234 -10.49 -1.81 -52.89
C ALA A 234 -9.74 -1.34 -51.62
N GLY A 235 -8.58 -1.86 -51.47
CA GLY A 235 -7.44 -1.07 -50.99
C GLY A 235 -6.73 -1.55 -49.71
N GLY A 236 -5.70 -2.41 -49.91
CA GLY A 236 -4.47 -2.28 -49.13
C GLY A 236 -4.40 -2.98 -47.77
N SER A 237 -4.34 -4.28 -47.75
CA SER A 237 -3.74 -5.01 -46.62
C SER A 237 -2.23 -4.73 -46.57
N LEU A 238 -1.83 -3.83 -45.68
CA LEU A 238 -0.43 -3.59 -45.30
C LEU A 238 -0.04 -4.62 -44.21
N ALA A 239 0.29 -5.78 -44.66
CA ALA A 239 1.22 -6.74 -44.09
C ALA A 239 0.94 -8.12 -44.69
N SER A 240 1.32 -8.31 -45.92
CA SER A 240 1.46 -9.66 -46.48
C SER A 240 2.63 -10.34 -45.77
N ASP A 241 2.49 -11.63 -45.46
CA ASP A 241 3.52 -12.50 -44.87
C ASP A 241 4.87 -12.42 -45.62
N GLU A 242 4.86 -12.04 -46.88
CA GLU A 242 6.02 -11.81 -47.71
C GLU A 242 6.91 -10.64 -47.26
N ALA A 243 6.31 -9.57 -46.70
CA ALA A 243 7.08 -8.41 -46.20
C ALA A 243 7.76 -8.74 -44.86
N LEU A 244 7.14 -9.55 -44.03
CA LEU A 244 7.74 -10.02 -42.78
C LEU A 244 8.81 -11.08 -43.00
N GLN A 245 8.68 -11.91 -44.03
CA GLN A 245 9.69 -12.87 -44.45
C GLN A 245 10.93 -12.17 -45.00
N ALA A 246 10.77 -11.14 -45.84
CA ALA A 246 11.88 -10.35 -46.39
C ALA A 246 12.65 -9.56 -45.32
N LEU A 247 11.97 -9.11 -44.24
CA LEU A 247 12.61 -8.46 -43.11
C LEU A 247 13.42 -9.43 -42.26
N ARG A 248 12.92 -10.66 -42.12
CA ARG A 248 13.60 -11.73 -41.36
C ARG A 248 14.85 -12.23 -42.06
N GLU A 249 14.84 -12.32 -43.41
CA GLU A 249 15.99 -12.71 -44.22
C GLU A 249 17.11 -11.64 -44.23
N LYS A 250 16.71 -10.36 -44.14
CA LYS A 250 17.66 -9.23 -44.06
C LYS A 250 18.37 -9.12 -42.70
N LEU A 251 17.75 -9.62 -41.61
CA LEU A 251 18.30 -9.61 -40.27
C LEU A 251 19.19 -10.83 -39.97
N THR A 252 19.06 -11.92 -40.74
CA THR A 252 19.86 -13.14 -40.56
C THR A 252 21.03 -13.28 -41.59
N GLY A 253 21.09 -12.41 -42.61
CA GLY A 253 22.08 -12.47 -43.70
C GLY A 253 23.30 -11.53 -43.58
N GLY A 254 23.56 -10.96 -42.42
CA GLY A 254 24.72 -10.04 -42.20
C GLY A 254 25.81 -10.64 -41.33
N GLY A 255 26.42 -11.71 -41.78
CA GLY A 255 27.58 -12.31 -41.12
C GLY A 255 28.51 -13.03 -42.08
N SER A 256 29.36 -12.29 -42.74
CA SER A 256 30.65 -12.75 -43.28
C SER A 256 31.59 -11.57 -43.47
#